data_11fd15e68a1b2b00dc376ae7835c811a
#
_entry.id   11fd15e68a1b2b00dc376ae7835c811a
#
_cell.length_a   1.000
_cell.length_b   1.000
_cell.length_c   1.000
_cell.angle_alpha   90.00
_cell.angle_beta   90.00
_cell.angle_gamma   90.00
#
_symmetry.space_group_name_H-M   'P 1'
#
loop_
_entity.id
_entity.type
_entity.pdbx_description
1 polymer ?
#
loop_
_entity_poly.entity_id
_entity_poly.type
_entity_poly.pdbx_seq_one_letter_code
_entity_poly.pdbx_strand_id
1 'polypeptide(L)'
;TSHDEYAGYTEDGVKNAEMLSRLLKKFQTASSLVPAPVFNQEKNTSSMGIIYFGSTDCSMQEALDMLQEQNLKIDAMRIRAFPFNLEVWEFIEDHDLLFIVEQNRDGQMRTLIMAEGGIIPDKLVSILCFDGQPITAEHITNKINAHLSGKPTPAIAAS
;
A
#
# COMPACT_ATOMS: atom_id res chain seq x y z
N THR A 1 -21.56 0.54 -24.95
CA THR A 1 -20.75 0.42 -26.17
C THR A 1 -19.35 -0.03 -25.81
N SER A 2 -18.79 -0.97 -26.52
CA SER A 2 -17.47 -1.55 -26.29
C SER A 2 -16.79 -1.89 -27.63
N HIS A 3 -15.61 -2.48 -27.57
CA HIS A 3 -14.92 -3.05 -28.70
C HIS A 3 -14.75 -4.55 -28.49
N ASP A 4 -14.89 -5.32 -29.55
CA ASP A 4 -14.58 -6.75 -29.51
C ASP A 4 -13.07 -7.03 -29.49
N GLU A 5 -12.70 -8.30 -29.53
CA GLU A 5 -11.29 -8.74 -29.50
C GLU A 5 -10.47 -8.30 -30.71
N TYR A 6 -11.11 -7.88 -31.78
CA TYR A 6 -10.50 -7.35 -33.00
C TYR A 6 -10.56 -5.82 -33.08
N ALA A 7 -10.90 -5.15 -31.97
CA ALA A 7 -11.12 -3.71 -31.90
C ALA A 7 -12.30 -3.19 -32.73
N GLY A 8 -13.20 -4.08 -33.17
CA GLY A 8 -14.44 -3.71 -33.82
C GLY A 8 -15.47 -3.19 -32.82
N TYR A 9 -16.11 -2.06 -33.15
CA TYR A 9 -17.20 -1.51 -32.34
C TYR A 9 -18.34 -2.52 -32.19
N THR A 10 -18.86 -2.68 -30.97
CA THR A 10 -19.99 -3.56 -30.68
C THR A 10 -20.93 -2.99 -29.62
N GLU A 11 -22.21 -3.23 -29.81
CA GLU A 11 -23.27 -3.01 -28.80
C GLU A 11 -23.84 -4.32 -28.26
N ASP A 12 -23.27 -5.44 -28.67
CA ASP A 12 -23.66 -6.77 -28.21
C ASP A 12 -23.26 -6.96 -26.74
N GLY A 13 -24.27 -7.14 -25.88
CA GLY A 13 -24.08 -7.31 -24.44
C GLY A 13 -23.32 -8.59 -24.08
N VAL A 14 -23.46 -9.67 -24.86
CA VAL A 14 -22.72 -10.93 -24.63
C VAL A 14 -21.23 -10.73 -24.91
N LYS A 15 -20.88 -10.15 -26.03
CA LYS A 15 -19.49 -9.83 -26.40
C LYS A 15 -18.85 -8.87 -25.39
N ASN A 16 -19.60 -7.90 -24.89
CA ASN A 16 -19.12 -6.99 -23.86
C ASN A 16 -18.80 -7.73 -22.54
N ALA A 17 -19.68 -8.63 -22.09
CA ALA A 17 -19.47 -9.43 -20.90
C ALA A 17 -18.26 -10.37 -21.04
N GLU A 18 -18.11 -11.02 -22.20
CA GLU A 18 -16.95 -11.87 -22.51
C GLU A 18 -15.64 -11.08 -22.46
N MET A 19 -15.62 -9.87 -23.01
CA MET A 19 -14.44 -9.02 -23.00
C MET A 19 -14.07 -8.57 -21.57
N LEU A 20 -15.04 -8.16 -20.76
CA LEU A 20 -14.81 -7.80 -19.36
C LEU A 20 -14.26 -9.01 -18.57
N SER A 21 -14.83 -10.19 -18.78
CA SER A 21 -14.35 -11.43 -18.15
C SER A 21 -12.89 -11.76 -18.55
N ARG A 22 -12.55 -11.56 -19.84
CA ARG A 22 -11.18 -11.72 -20.33
C ARG A 22 -10.22 -10.71 -19.70
N LEU A 23 -10.63 -9.45 -19.53
CA LEU A 23 -9.83 -8.42 -18.86
C LEU A 23 -9.58 -8.78 -17.39
N LEU A 24 -10.59 -9.24 -16.66
CA LEU A 24 -10.42 -9.71 -15.28
C LEU A 24 -9.41 -10.85 -15.19
N LYS A 25 -9.52 -11.86 -16.06
CA LYS A 25 -8.56 -12.96 -16.13
C LYS A 25 -7.14 -12.47 -16.46
N LYS A 26 -7.01 -11.46 -17.32
CA LYS A 26 -5.73 -10.84 -17.66
C LYS A 26 -5.11 -10.15 -16.44
N PHE A 27 -5.90 -9.45 -15.63
CA PHE A 27 -5.45 -8.86 -14.37
C PHE A 27 -4.98 -9.91 -13.37
N GLN A 28 -5.72 -11.02 -13.20
CA GLN A 28 -5.31 -12.14 -12.37
C GLN A 28 -3.97 -12.76 -12.83
N THR A 29 -3.79 -12.91 -14.14
CA THR A 29 -2.50 -13.38 -14.69
C THR A 29 -1.39 -12.37 -14.45
N ALA A 30 -1.67 -11.08 -14.60
CA ALA A 30 -0.69 -10.01 -14.40
C ALA A 30 -0.15 -9.97 -12.97
N SER A 31 -0.96 -10.29 -11.95
CA SER A 31 -0.51 -10.28 -10.55
C SER A 31 0.66 -11.23 -10.28
N SER A 32 0.80 -12.31 -11.06
CA SER A 32 1.94 -13.24 -10.97
C SER A 32 3.16 -12.83 -11.80
N LEU A 33 3.03 -11.82 -12.66
CA LEU A 33 4.06 -11.38 -13.61
C LEU A 33 4.66 -10.02 -13.28
N VAL A 34 3.99 -9.24 -12.43
CA VAL A 34 4.49 -7.93 -12.00
C VAL A 34 5.69 -8.08 -11.05
N PRO A 35 6.55 -7.05 -10.95
CA PRO A 35 7.65 -7.06 -10.01
C PRO A 35 7.20 -7.34 -8.57
N ALA A 36 7.85 -8.32 -7.93
CA ALA A 36 7.59 -8.64 -6.52
C ALA A 36 7.89 -7.45 -5.61
N PRO A 37 7.23 -7.34 -4.43
CA PRO A 37 7.58 -6.34 -3.43
C PRO A 37 9.01 -6.51 -2.94
N VAL A 38 9.56 -5.47 -2.32
CA VAL A 38 10.88 -5.51 -1.68
C VAL A 38 10.68 -5.41 -0.17
N PHE A 39 11.35 -6.26 0.59
CA PHE A 39 11.36 -6.27 2.05
C PHE A 39 12.67 -5.69 2.56
N ASN A 40 12.61 -4.78 3.53
CA ASN A 40 13.79 -4.11 4.06
C ASN A 40 14.50 -4.91 5.16
N GLN A 41 13.84 -5.93 5.70
CA GLN A 41 14.35 -6.81 6.76
C GLN A 41 13.88 -8.24 6.52
N GLU A 42 14.34 -9.18 7.36
CA GLU A 42 13.76 -10.53 7.39
C GLU A 42 12.26 -10.45 7.66
N LYS A 43 11.48 -11.23 6.92
CA LYS A 43 10.02 -11.26 7.04
C LYS A 43 9.61 -11.75 8.43
N ASN A 44 8.50 -11.22 8.94
CA ASN A 44 7.80 -11.71 10.13
C ASN A 44 8.63 -11.67 11.43
N THR A 45 9.36 -10.59 11.62
CA THR A 45 10.08 -10.33 12.87
C THR A 45 9.26 -9.54 13.88
N SER A 46 8.14 -8.95 13.44
CA SER A 46 7.23 -8.11 14.22
C SER A 46 5.77 -8.40 13.89
N SER A 47 4.86 -8.12 14.82
CA SER A 47 3.41 -8.08 14.55
C SER A 47 2.95 -6.78 13.88
N MET A 48 3.86 -5.80 13.74
CA MET A 48 3.61 -4.53 13.07
C MET A 48 4.39 -4.44 11.76
N GLY A 49 3.74 -3.92 10.72
CA GLY A 49 4.35 -3.72 9.41
C GLY A 49 4.15 -2.31 8.87
N ILE A 50 5.04 -1.90 7.97
CA ILE A 50 4.93 -0.68 7.16
C ILE A 50 4.79 -1.09 5.70
N ILE A 51 3.80 -0.54 5.01
CA ILE A 51 3.64 -0.64 3.56
C ILE A 51 3.86 0.74 2.95
N TYR A 52 4.72 0.81 1.95
CA TYR A 52 5.04 2.07 1.27
C TYR A 52 5.35 1.83 -0.21
N PHE A 53 5.48 2.90 -0.99
CA PHE A 53 5.77 2.84 -2.42
C PHE A 53 6.42 4.13 -2.92
N GLY A 54 6.91 4.08 -4.15
CA GLY A 54 7.44 5.26 -4.86
C GLY A 54 8.64 5.89 -4.17
N SER A 55 8.67 7.23 -4.12
CA SER A 55 9.76 8.03 -3.57
C SER A 55 9.86 8.01 -2.04
N THR A 56 8.86 7.47 -1.33
CA THR A 56 8.94 7.21 0.11
C THR A 56 10.12 6.31 0.48
N ASP A 57 10.59 5.51 -0.47
CA ASP A 57 11.77 4.64 -0.33
C ASP A 57 13.03 5.39 0.14
N CYS A 58 13.21 6.63 -0.31
CA CYS A 58 14.39 7.43 0.03
C CYS A 58 14.51 7.73 1.53
N SER A 59 13.39 7.80 2.25
CA SER A 59 13.34 8.13 3.69
C SER A 59 13.06 6.92 4.57
N MET A 60 12.74 5.76 3.97
CA MET A 60 12.24 4.63 4.74
C MET A 60 13.34 3.97 5.59
N GLN A 61 14.55 3.80 5.05
CA GLN A 61 15.63 3.18 5.83
C GLN A 61 15.96 4.00 7.08
N GLU A 62 16.09 5.32 6.95
CA GLU A 62 16.32 6.22 8.08
C GLU A 62 15.17 6.15 9.10
N ALA A 63 13.92 6.09 8.63
CA ALA A 63 12.77 5.94 9.51
C ALA A 63 12.80 4.63 10.31
N LEU A 64 13.17 3.52 9.66
CA LEU A 64 13.32 2.22 10.32
C LEU A 64 14.45 2.24 11.37
N ASP A 65 15.59 2.86 11.05
CA ASP A 65 16.71 3.01 11.98
C ASP A 65 16.28 3.83 13.21
N MET A 66 15.58 4.96 13.02
CA MET A 66 15.03 5.78 14.10
C MET A 66 14.03 5.01 14.98
N LEU A 67 13.17 4.18 14.39
CA LEU A 67 12.23 3.34 15.13
C LEU A 67 12.97 2.25 15.91
N GLN A 68 13.99 1.64 15.33
CA GLN A 68 14.82 0.62 15.97
C GLN A 68 15.60 1.19 17.17
N GLU A 69 16.13 2.40 17.08
CA GLU A 69 16.78 3.11 18.20
C GLU A 69 15.82 3.30 19.40
N GLN A 70 14.52 3.37 19.12
CA GLN A 70 13.46 3.46 20.12
C GLN A 70 12.95 2.07 20.60
N ASN A 71 13.63 0.97 20.22
CA ASN A 71 13.26 -0.42 20.47
C ASN A 71 11.90 -0.82 19.84
N LEU A 72 11.48 -0.14 18.78
CA LEU A 72 10.31 -0.49 17.99
C LEU A 72 10.76 -1.30 16.77
N LYS A 73 10.52 -2.61 16.79
CA LYS A 73 10.70 -3.46 15.60
C LYS A 73 9.45 -3.41 14.75
N ILE A 74 9.63 -3.03 13.50
CA ILE A 74 8.54 -2.96 12.51
C ILE A 74 9.08 -3.50 11.19
N ASP A 75 8.41 -4.48 10.61
CA ASP A 75 8.77 -5.01 9.30
C ASP A 75 8.33 -4.03 8.21
N ALA A 76 9.05 -3.96 7.09
CA ALA A 76 8.72 -3.01 6.05
C ALA A 76 8.70 -3.66 4.67
N MET A 77 7.66 -3.35 3.90
CA MET A 77 7.44 -3.83 2.55
C MET A 77 7.20 -2.66 1.59
N ARG A 78 8.02 -2.60 0.54
CA ARG A 78 7.83 -1.69 -0.59
C ARG A 78 7.01 -2.33 -1.69
N ILE A 79 5.81 -1.80 -1.95
CA ILE A 79 5.03 -2.17 -3.14
C ILE A 79 5.68 -1.54 -4.37
N ARG A 80 5.82 -2.35 -5.44
CA ARG A 80 6.45 -1.93 -6.70
C ARG A 80 5.51 -1.89 -7.88
N ALA A 81 4.40 -2.63 -7.80
CA ALA A 81 3.47 -2.77 -8.92
C ALA A 81 2.05 -3.10 -8.45
N PHE A 82 1.11 -2.91 -9.37
CA PHE A 82 -0.28 -3.36 -9.31
C PHE A 82 -0.61 -4.10 -10.62
N PRO A 83 -1.41 -5.17 -10.61
CA PRO A 83 -2.12 -5.77 -9.46
C PRO A 83 -1.17 -6.37 -8.41
N PHE A 84 -1.62 -6.43 -7.15
CA PHE A 84 -0.81 -6.97 -6.07
C PHE A 84 -0.57 -8.47 -6.26
N ASN A 85 0.68 -8.90 -6.07
CA ASN A 85 1.03 -10.32 -6.08
C ASN A 85 0.77 -10.99 -4.72
N LEU A 86 0.97 -12.32 -4.67
CA LEU A 86 0.69 -13.10 -3.46
C LEU A 86 1.49 -12.62 -2.24
N GLU A 87 2.75 -12.25 -2.42
CA GLU A 87 3.63 -11.83 -1.33
C GLU A 87 3.14 -10.56 -0.61
N VAL A 88 2.38 -9.69 -1.30
CA VAL A 88 1.76 -8.51 -0.67
C VAL A 88 0.65 -8.95 0.29
N TRP A 89 -0.15 -9.93 -0.11
CA TRP A 89 -1.23 -10.45 0.71
C TRP A 89 -0.72 -11.25 1.91
N GLU A 90 0.31 -12.08 1.71
CA GLU A 90 0.99 -12.79 2.79
C GLU A 90 1.54 -11.80 3.84
N PHE A 91 2.21 -10.74 3.41
CA PHE A 91 2.68 -9.70 4.34
C PHE A 91 1.54 -9.04 5.11
N ILE A 92 0.42 -8.76 4.44
CA ILE A 92 -0.74 -8.17 5.11
C ILE A 92 -1.37 -9.15 6.13
N GLU A 93 -1.42 -10.44 5.82
CA GLU A 93 -1.97 -11.46 6.73
C GLU A 93 -1.11 -11.67 7.97
N ASP A 94 0.20 -11.68 7.80
CA ASP A 94 1.19 -11.98 8.85
C ASP A 94 1.32 -10.89 9.92
N HIS A 95 0.76 -9.69 9.72
CA HIS A 95 0.84 -8.58 10.66
C HIS A 95 -0.51 -8.23 11.25
N ASP A 96 -0.55 -7.85 12.53
CA ASP A 96 -1.76 -7.41 13.23
C ASP A 96 -2.10 -5.94 12.94
N LEU A 97 -1.08 -5.10 12.76
CA LEU A 97 -1.19 -3.67 12.51
C LEU A 97 -0.26 -3.24 11.39
N LEU A 98 -0.80 -2.52 10.41
CA LEU A 98 -0.06 -2.05 9.24
C LEU A 98 -0.16 -0.53 9.08
N PHE A 99 0.97 0.13 8.99
CA PHE A 99 1.07 1.54 8.65
C PHE A 99 1.24 1.70 7.14
N ILE A 100 0.31 2.40 6.50
CA ILE A 100 0.35 2.67 5.06
C ILE A 100 0.88 4.08 4.84
N VAL A 101 2.11 4.19 4.34
CA VAL A 101 2.80 5.48 4.16
C VAL A 101 2.61 5.97 2.73
N GLU A 102 1.95 7.12 2.59
CA GLU A 102 1.53 7.66 1.29
C GLU A 102 1.76 9.17 1.19
N GLN A 103 2.22 9.61 0.02
CA GLN A 103 2.36 11.02 -0.29
C GLN A 103 1.14 11.53 -1.06
N ASN A 104 -0.04 11.34 -0.46
CA ASN A 104 -1.32 11.88 -0.92
C ASN A 104 -2.25 12.14 0.27
N ARG A 105 -3.30 12.95 0.05
CA ARG A 105 -4.26 13.35 1.09
C ARG A 105 -5.28 12.26 1.42
N ASP A 106 -5.61 11.43 0.46
CA ASP A 106 -6.85 10.64 0.49
C ASP A 106 -6.63 9.17 0.87
N GLY A 107 -5.39 8.74 1.17
CA GLY A 107 -5.09 7.36 1.55
C GLY A 107 -5.43 6.36 0.45
N GLN A 108 -5.02 6.68 -0.79
CA GLN A 108 -5.44 5.93 -1.99
C GLN A 108 -4.94 4.49 -1.98
N MET A 109 -3.69 4.25 -1.56
CA MET A 109 -3.14 2.90 -1.45
C MET A 109 -3.87 2.09 -0.37
N ARG A 110 -4.12 2.69 0.80
CA ARG A 110 -4.93 2.04 1.84
C ARG A 110 -6.31 1.65 1.32
N THR A 111 -6.98 2.55 0.62
CA THR A 111 -8.28 2.30 0.01
C THR A 111 -8.22 1.16 -1.01
N LEU A 112 -7.19 1.15 -1.85
CA LEU A 112 -6.98 0.10 -2.86
C LEU A 112 -6.74 -1.27 -2.20
N ILE A 113 -5.90 -1.34 -1.17
CA ILE A 113 -5.65 -2.59 -0.40
C ILE A 113 -6.93 -3.11 0.21
N MET A 114 -7.74 -2.24 0.81
CA MET A 114 -9.03 -2.63 1.40
C MET A 114 -10.02 -3.14 0.34
N ALA A 115 -10.10 -2.49 -0.80
CA ALA A 115 -11.02 -2.85 -1.88
C ALA A 115 -10.65 -4.19 -2.54
N GLU A 116 -9.35 -4.41 -2.79
CA GLU A 116 -8.86 -5.62 -3.46
C GLU A 116 -8.80 -6.84 -2.53
N GLY A 117 -8.42 -6.64 -1.26
CA GLY A 117 -8.22 -7.72 -0.29
C GLY A 117 -9.35 -7.94 0.70
N GLY A 118 -10.38 -7.09 0.71
CA GLY A 118 -11.46 -7.17 1.72
C GLY A 118 -10.93 -6.96 3.16
N ILE A 119 -9.84 -6.24 3.32
CA ILE A 119 -9.18 -6.05 4.61
C ILE A 119 -9.98 -5.09 5.49
N ILE A 120 -10.13 -5.44 6.78
CA ILE A 120 -10.83 -4.60 7.74
C ILE A 120 -10.07 -3.27 8.00
N PRO A 121 -10.79 -2.14 8.11
CA PRO A 121 -10.17 -0.82 8.25
C PRO A 121 -9.23 -0.68 9.45
N ASP A 122 -9.54 -1.32 10.56
CA ASP A 122 -8.82 -1.16 11.84
C ASP A 122 -7.39 -1.74 11.80
N LYS A 123 -7.13 -2.67 10.87
CA LYS A 123 -5.79 -3.24 10.65
C LYS A 123 -4.86 -2.24 9.95
N LEU A 124 -5.38 -1.25 9.24
CA LEU A 124 -4.63 -0.35 8.37
C LEU A 124 -4.65 1.09 8.86
N VAL A 125 -3.51 1.62 9.24
CA VAL A 125 -3.33 3.00 9.71
C VAL A 125 -2.66 3.84 8.64
N SER A 126 -3.28 4.96 8.23
CA SER A 126 -2.70 5.86 7.24
C SER A 126 -1.66 6.79 7.86
N ILE A 127 -0.49 6.87 7.23
CA ILE A 127 0.54 7.88 7.46
C ILE A 127 0.61 8.73 6.18
N LEU A 128 -0.03 9.89 6.20
CA LEU A 128 -0.19 10.72 5.02
C LEU A 128 0.75 11.95 5.07
N CYS A 129 1.35 12.27 3.92
CA CYS A 129 2.10 13.48 3.69
C CYS A 129 1.62 14.11 2.38
N PHE A 130 1.16 15.39 2.41
CA PHE A 130 0.59 16.06 1.24
C PHE A 130 0.81 17.59 1.27
N ASP A 131 1.89 18.03 1.88
CA ASP A 131 2.29 19.43 1.96
C ASP A 131 3.09 19.91 0.74
N GLY A 132 3.30 19.03 -0.23
CA GLY A 132 4.07 19.31 -1.44
C GLY A 132 5.59 19.13 -1.27
N GLN A 133 6.05 18.73 -0.10
CA GLN A 133 7.46 18.41 0.16
C GLN A 133 7.68 16.89 0.13
N PRO A 134 8.91 16.44 -0.13
CA PRO A 134 9.25 15.03 0.06
C PRO A 134 9.04 14.60 1.51
N ILE A 135 8.43 13.43 1.70
CA ILE A 135 8.24 12.89 3.04
C ILE A 135 9.57 12.62 3.72
N THR A 136 9.68 12.97 5.01
CA THR A 136 10.90 12.76 5.80
C THR A 136 10.76 11.53 6.72
N ALA A 137 11.90 10.96 7.12
CA ALA A 137 11.97 9.90 8.12
C ALA A 137 11.35 10.33 9.46
N GLU A 138 11.61 11.56 9.89
CA GLU A 138 11.03 12.14 11.10
C GLU A 138 9.50 12.21 11.03
N HIS A 139 8.92 12.61 9.89
CA HIS A 139 7.47 12.63 9.72
C HIS A 139 6.86 11.23 9.91
N ILE A 140 7.45 10.21 9.28
CA ILE A 140 6.99 8.83 9.38
C ILE A 140 7.06 8.36 10.84
N THR A 141 8.22 8.51 11.48
CA THR A 141 8.48 8.08 12.85
C THR A 141 7.56 8.76 13.86
N ASN A 142 7.38 10.08 13.75
CA ASN A 142 6.51 10.85 14.65
C ASN A 142 5.05 10.43 14.53
N LYS A 143 4.56 10.15 13.32
CA LYS A 143 3.18 9.70 13.11
C LYS A 143 2.94 8.29 13.66
N ILE A 144 3.87 7.37 13.48
CA ILE A 144 3.81 6.02 14.07
C ILE A 144 3.80 6.10 15.59
N ASN A 145 4.71 6.86 16.20
CA ASN A 145 4.80 7.05 17.64
C ASN A 145 3.53 7.69 18.23
N ALA A 146 2.97 8.68 17.54
CA ALA A 146 1.72 9.30 17.97
C ALA A 146 0.58 8.28 18.01
N HIS A 147 0.45 7.45 16.98
CA HIS A 147 -0.55 6.40 16.92
C HIS A 147 -0.38 5.38 18.07
N LEU A 148 0.83 4.85 18.25
CA LEU A 148 1.13 3.85 19.30
C LEU A 148 0.97 4.41 20.72
N SER A 149 1.14 5.71 20.91
CA SER A 149 0.94 6.40 22.19
C SER A 149 -0.52 6.78 22.46
N GLY A 150 -1.45 6.48 21.57
CA GLY A 150 -2.86 6.89 21.66
C GLY A 150 -3.08 8.42 21.59
N LYS A 151 -2.09 9.16 21.12
CA LYS A 151 -2.20 10.61 20.93
C LYS A 151 -2.91 10.90 19.61
N PRO A 152 -3.82 11.90 19.56
CA PRO A 152 -4.40 12.30 18.29
C PRO A 152 -3.27 12.73 17.34
N THR A 153 -3.25 12.15 16.16
CA THR A 153 -2.31 12.56 15.10
C THR A 153 -2.66 14.00 14.71
N PRO A 154 -1.77 14.98 14.90
CA PRO A 154 -2.08 16.35 14.52
C PRO A 154 -2.41 16.37 13.02
N ALA A 155 -3.57 16.93 12.68
CA ALA A 155 -3.84 17.35 11.31
C ALA A 155 -2.69 18.28 10.89
N ILE A 156 -2.25 18.20 9.63
CA ILE A 156 -1.23 19.12 9.10
C ILE A 156 -1.74 20.52 9.37
N ALA A 157 -1.01 21.28 10.19
CA ALA A 157 -1.29 22.68 10.36
C ALA A 157 -1.08 23.33 8.98
N ALA A 158 -2.17 23.81 8.38
CA ALA A 158 -2.08 24.68 7.22
C ALA A 158 -1.30 25.94 7.66
N SER A 159 -0.06 26.04 7.22
CA SER A 159 0.78 27.24 7.35
C SER A 159 0.44 28.23 6.26
#